data_0918d736c4a85604946cf9afed7347f0
#
_entry.id   0918d736c4a85604946cf9afed7347f0
#
_cell.length_a   1.000
_cell.length_b   1.000
_cell.length_c   1.000
_cell.angle_alpha   90.00
_cell.angle_beta   90.00
_cell.angle_gamma   90.00
#
_symmetry.space_group_name_H-M   'P 1'
#
loop_
_entity.id
_entity.type
_entity.pdbx_description
1 polymer ?
#
loop_
_entity_poly.entity_id
_entity_poly.type
_entity_poly.pdbx_seq_one_letter_code
_entity_poly.pdbx_strand_id
1 'polypeptide(L)'
;MREKDYVVIIGSANIDVAGYSHESLNYADSNPGKIKFTPGGVGRNIAQNLALLGNKAWLLSAVGSDFYGQSLLTQTNQSGVYVDKCLIVPGENTSSYLSLLDNTGEMLVAINDMNISNAITAEYLAQHREFIQRAKVIVADCNISEEALAWILDNAANVPVFVDPVSAWKCVKVRDRLNQIHTLKPNRLEAETLSGIALSGRDDVAKVAAWFHQHGLNRLVLSMGGDGVYYSYISGENGWSAPIKTNVINVTGAGDAMMAGLASCWVDGMPFAESVRFAQGCSSMALSCEYTNNPDLSIANVISLVENAECLN
;
A
#
# COMPACT_ATOMS: atom_id res chain seq x y z
N MET A 1 10.33 25.24 8.30
CA MET A 1 9.68 24.09 7.63
C MET A 1 8.85 24.64 6.49
N ARG A 2 9.13 24.25 5.25
CA ARG A 2 8.39 24.74 4.08
C ARG A 2 6.98 24.13 4.11
N GLU A 3 5.96 24.93 3.89
CA GLU A 3 4.52 24.59 3.94
C GLU A 3 4.10 23.51 2.93
N LYS A 4 5.00 23.10 2.03
CA LYS A 4 4.75 22.21 0.89
C LYS A 4 5.20 20.73 1.03
N ASP A 5 5.77 20.35 2.16
CA ASP A 5 6.34 19.00 2.29
C ASP A 5 5.34 18.07 2.97
N TYR A 6 4.34 17.61 2.23
CA TYR A 6 3.36 16.61 2.67
C TYR A 6 3.03 15.61 1.56
N VAL A 7 2.55 14.45 1.98
CA VAL A 7 2.13 13.35 1.12
C VAL A 7 0.60 13.27 1.12
N VAL A 8 0.01 13.12 -0.05
CA VAL A 8 -1.42 12.83 -0.20
C VAL A 8 -1.58 11.36 -0.57
N ILE A 9 -2.35 10.63 0.21
CA ILE A 9 -2.69 9.24 -0.04
C ILE A 9 -4.17 9.18 -0.43
N ILE A 10 -4.46 8.62 -1.60
CA ILE A 10 -5.82 8.45 -2.12
C ILE A 10 -6.08 6.96 -2.27
N GLY A 11 -6.91 6.39 -1.42
CA GLY A 11 -7.06 4.93 -1.42
C GLY A 11 -8.03 4.42 -0.36
N SER A 12 -8.01 3.11 -0.18
CA SER A 12 -8.94 2.41 0.72
C SER A 12 -8.62 2.60 2.20
N ALA A 13 -9.70 2.61 2.98
CA ALA A 13 -9.70 2.43 4.41
C ALA A 13 -10.86 1.48 4.76
N ASN A 14 -10.59 0.44 5.55
CA ASN A 14 -11.59 -0.55 5.91
C ASN A 14 -11.34 -1.11 7.32
N ILE A 15 -12.29 -1.88 7.83
CA ILE A 15 -12.13 -2.70 9.02
C ILE A 15 -11.91 -4.14 8.61
N ASP A 16 -10.81 -4.75 9.07
CA ASP A 16 -10.58 -6.17 8.96
C ASP A 16 -11.20 -6.87 10.17
N VAL A 17 -12.09 -7.82 9.90
CA VAL A 17 -12.78 -8.64 10.90
C VAL A 17 -12.30 -10.08 10.75
N ALA A 18 -11.59 -10.60 11.74
CA ALA A 18 -11.10 -11.96 11.73
C ALA A 18 -11.78 -12.78 12.83
N GLY A 19 -12.49 -13.84 12.43
CA GLY A 19 -13.09 -14.82 13.33
C GLY A 19 -12.20 -16.06 13.43
N TYR A 20 -11.78 -16.40 14.64
CA TYR A 20 -10.97 -17.58 14.94
C TYR A 20 -11.81 -18.60 15.68
N SER A 21 -12.01 -19.79 15.11
CA SER A 21 -12.66 -20.88 15.83
C SER A 21 -11.71 -21.50 16.86
N HIS A 22 -12.24 -21.86 18.04
CA HIS A 22 -11.44 -22.60 19.04
C HIS A 22 -11.28 -24.08 18.69
N GLU A 23 -12.23 -24.62 17.92
CA GLU A 23 -12.28 -26.03 17.50
C GLU A 23 -12.53 -26.13 16.00
N SER A 24 -12.57 -27.34 15.48
CA SER A 24 -12.99 -27.61 14.10
C SER A 24 -14.42 -27.09 13.88
N LEU A 25 -14.64 -26.37 12.76
CA LEU A 25 -15.92 -25.73 12.47
C LEU A 25 -17.03 -26.76 12.24
N ASN A 26 -18.15 -26.54 12.92
CA ASN A 26 -19.43 -27.17 12.60
C ASN A 26 -20.20 -26.26 11.64
N TYR A 27 -20.37 -26.71 10.39
CA TYR A 27 -21.10 -25.93 9.39
C TYR A 27 -22.59 -25.84 9.75
N ALA A 28 -23.20 -24.69 9.45
CA ALA A 28 -24.58 -24.37 9.76
C ALA A 28 -24.91 -24.37 11.26
N ASP A 29 -23.91 -24.17 12.11
CA ASP A 29 -24.07 -24.07 13.57
C ASP A 29 -23.25 -22.92 14.14
N SER A 30 -23.48 -22.58 15.43
CA SER A 30 -22.73 -21.62 16.19
C SER A 30 -21.42 -22.24 16.71
N ASN A 31 -20.29 -21.62 16.38
CA ASN A 31 -18.97 -22.09 16.76
C ASN A 31 -18.38 -21.16 17.82
N PRO A 32 -17.96 -21.67 18.99
CA PRO A 32 -17.20 -20.87 19.95
C PRO A 32 -15.89 -20.38 19.38
N GLY A 33 -15.58 -19.09 19.57
CA GLY A 33 -14.38 -18.50 18.97
C GLY A 33 -14.03 -17.13 19.51
N LYS A 34 -13.09 -16.49 18.85
CA LYS A 34 -12.67 -15.11 19.12
C LYS A 34 -12.82 -14.29 17.84
N ILE A 35 -13.32 -13.06 18.01
CA ILE A 35 -13.40 -12.09 16.90
C ILE A 35 -12.43 -10.96 17.18
N LYS A 36 -11.61 -10.60 16.18
CA LYS A 36 -10.67 -9.49 16.22
C LYS A 36 -11.07 -8.47 15.15
N PHE A 37 -11.11 -7.20 15.55
CA PHE A 37 -11.31 -6.06 14.65
C PHE A 37 -10.01 -5.29 14.55
N THR A 38 -9.55 -5.00 13.35
CA THR A 38 -8.33 -4.21 13.12
C THR A 38 -8.55 -3.19 12.01
N PRO A 39 -8.04 -1.96 12.17
CA PRO A 39 -8.01 -1.00 11.08
C PRO A 39 -7.20 -1.55 9.91
N GLY A 40 -7.79 -1.53 8.71
CA GLY A 40 -7.22 -2.01 7.46
C GLY A 40 -7.31 -0.98 6.34
N GLY A 41 -7.03 -1.43 5.13
CA GLY A 41 -7.02 -0.62 3.92
C GLY A 41 -5.62 -0.20 3.50
N VAL A 42 -5.27 -0.48 2.23
CA VAL A 42 -3.93 -0.20 1.69
C VAL A 42 -3.58 1.27 1.81
N GLY A 43 -4.47 2.18 1.37
CA GLY A 43 -4.25 3.62 1.49
C GLY A 43 -4.06 4.07 2.94
N ARG A 44 -4.91 3.58 3.87
CA ARG A 44 -4.78 3.89 5.29
C ARG A 44 -3.48 3.34 5.90
N ASN A 45 -3.10 2.10 5.55
CA ASN A 45 -1.87 1.49 6.04
C ASN A 45 -0.63 2.28 5.59
N ILE A 46 -0.59 2.68 4.30
CA ILE A 46 0.49 3.52 3.75
C ILE A 46 0.55 4.85 4.49
N ALA A 47 -0.60 5.50 4.72
CA ALA A 47 -0.66 6.78 5.41
C ALA A 47 -0.14 6.68 6.85
N GLN A 48 -0.51 5.63 7.59
CA GLN A 48 -0.02 5.40 8.95
C GLN A 48 1.48 5.13 8.98
N ASN A 49 2.00 4.31 8.05
CA ASN A 49 3.44 4.05 7.96
C ASN A 49 4.21 5.34 7.64
N LEU A 50 3.69 6.20 6.76
CA LEU A 50 4.27 7.52 6.47
C LEU A 50 4.30 8.42 7.70
N ALA A 51 3.22 8.43 8.50
CA ALA A 51 3.18 9.20 9.74
C ALA A 51 4.21 8.68 10.77
N LEU A 52 4.37 7.34 10.91
CA LEU A 52 5.40 6.71 11.75
C LEU A 52 6.82 7.06 11.29
N LEU A 53 7.03 7.22 9.97
CA LEU A 53 8.29 7.72 9.39
C LEU A 53 8.46 9.25 9.50
N GLY A 54 7.55 9.95 10.22
CA GLY A 54 7.65 11.38 10.48
C GLY A 54 7.13 12.30 9.37
N ASN A 55 6.50 11.75 8.34
CA ASN A 55 5.93 12.53 7.25
C ASN A 55 4.54 13.10 7.62
N LYS A 56 4.20 14.27 7.08
CA LYS A 56 2.83 14.77 7.09
C LYS A 56 2.02 14.02 6.04
N ALA A 57 1.16 13.12 6.45
CA ALA A 57 0.36 12.26 5.58
C ALA A 57 -1.13 12.63 5.67
N TRP A 58 -1.74 12.98 4.54
CA TRP A 58 -3.17 13.19 4.39
C TRP A 58 -3.80 12.02 3.67
N LEU A 59 -4.78 11.40 4.32
CA LEU A 59 -5.59 10.36 3.71
C LEU A 59 -6.86 10.97 3.10
N LEU A 60 -7.08 10.72 1.80
CA LEU A 60 -8.34 10.91 1.10
C LEU A 60 -8.93 9.52 0.85
N SER A 61 -9.99 9.20 1.59
CA SER A 61 -10.67 7.92 1.54
C SER A 61 -12.17 8.12 1.77
N ALA A 62 -12.96 7.06 1.66
CA ALA A 62 -14.39 7.09 1.97
C ALA A 62 -14.72 6.08 3.06
N VAL A 63 -15.52 6.51 4.03
CA VAL A 63 -16.06 5.68 5.11
C VAL A 63 -17.57 5.91 5.24
N GLY A 64 -18.27 4.95 5.80
CA GLY A 64 -19.69 5.10 6.14
C GLY A 64 -19.91 6.03 7.32
N SER A 65 -21.17 6.47 7.49
CA SER A 65 -21.61 7.21 8.68
C SER A 65 -21.87 6.30 9.88
N ASP A 66 -21.40 5.06 9.83
CA ASP A 66 -21.56 4.05 10.86
C ASP A 66 -20.50 4.16 11.98
N PHE A 67 -20.67 3.33 13.02
CA PHE A 67 -19.73 3.27 14.15
C PHE A 67 -18.30 2.90 13.71
N TYR A 68 -18.18 2.01 12.74
CA TYR A 68 -16.87 1.55 12.25
C TYR A 68 -16.13 2.64 11.51
N GLY A 69 -16.81 3.44 10.69
CA GLY A 69 -16.22 4.58 9.99
C GLY A 69 -15.69 5.64 10.94
N GLN A 70 -16.49 6.01 11.95
CA GLN A 70 -16.08 6.96 12.97
C GLN A 70 -14.89 6.45 13.79
N SER A 71 -14.92 5.19 14.20
CA SER A 71 -13.82 4.55 14.93
C SER A 71 -12.54 4.50 14.11
N LEU A 72 -12.64 4.10 12.83
CA LEU A 72 -11.52 4.00 11.90
C LEU A 72 -10.83 5.35 11.69
N LEU A 73 -11.60 6.41 11.42
CA LEU A 73 -11.04 7.76 11.26
C LEU A 73 -10.40 8.27 12.54
N THR A 74 -11.02 8.01 13.70
CA THR A 74 -10.48 8.41 15.01
C THR A 74 -9.14 7.74 15.27
N GLN A 75 -9.04 6.41 15.11
CA GLN A 75 -7.81 5.66 15.30
C GLN A 75 -6.72 6.08 14.30
N THR A 76 -7.11 6.29 13.04
CA THR A 76 -6.18 6.74 11.98
C THR A 76 -5.62 8.13 12.30
N ASN A 77 -6.45 9.04 12.78
CA ASN A 77 -5.99 10.38 13.21
C ASN A 77 -5.06 10.30 14.43
N GLN A 78 -5.37 9.44 15.41
CA GLN A 78 -4.52 9.22 16.59
C GLN A 78 -3.15 8.65 16.24
N SER A 79 -3.02 7.95 15.11
CA SER A 79 -1.73 7.48 14.58
C SER A 79 -0.91 8.55 13.86
N GLY A 80 -1.38 9.80 13.85
CA GLY A 80 -0.68 10.94 13.24
C GLY A 80 -1.05 11.24 11.78
N VAL A 81 -2.04 10.56 11.22
CA VAL A 81 -2.56 10.79 9.87
C VAL A 81 -3.63 11.87 9.87
N TYR A 82 -3.57 12.82 8.97
CA TYR A 82 -4.64 13.80 8.75
C TYR A 82 -5.78 13.17 7.96
N VAL A 83 -7.00 13.18 8.53
CA VAL A 83 -8.21 12.54 7.95
C VAL A 83 -9.33 13.55 7.65
N ASP A 84 -9.07 14.84 7.81
CA ASP A 84 -10.04 15.94 7.64
C ASP A 84 -10.59 16.03 6.20
N LYS A 85 -9.98 15.33 5.27
CA LYS A 85 -10.41 15.21 3.87
C LYS A 85 -11.01 13.85 3.52
N CYS A 86 -11.21 12.97 4.50
CA CYS A 86 -11.95 11.74 4.25
C CYS A 86 -13.45 12.03 4.06
N LEU A 87 -14.06 11.37 3.08
CA LEU A 87 -15.48 11.46 2.81
C LEU A 87 -16.24 10.55 3.78
N ILE A 88 -17.23 11.12 4.48
CA ILE A 88 -18.20 10.34 5.27
C ILE A 88 -19.48 10.25 4.44
N VAL A 89 -19.84 9.04 4.02
CA VAL A 89 -21.00 8.80 3.15
C VAL A 89 -22.23 8.46 3.99
N PRO A 90 -23.26 9.34 4.02
CA PRO A 90 -24.45 9.10 4.83
C PRO A 90 -25.21 7.86 4.38
N GLY A 91 -25.58 7.01 5.36
CA GLY A 91 -26.40 5.81 5.12
C GLY A 91 -25.65 4.61 4.52
N GLU A 92 -24.37 4.76 4.18
CA GLU A 92 -23.53 3.66 3.71
C GLU A 92 -22.76 3.02 4.86
N ASN A 93 -22.37 1.75 4.67
CA ASN A 93 -21.49 1.02 5.57
C ASN A 93 -20.02 1.26 5.22
N THR A 94 -19.18 1.32 6.24
CA THR A 94 -17.73 1.35 6.08
C THR A 94 -17.24 0.04 5.48
N SER A 95 -16.30 0.13 4.53
CA SER A 95 -15.63 -1.05 3.95
C SER A 95 -15.19 -2.03 5.01
N SER A 96 -15.44 -3.31 4.78
CA SER A 96 -15.02 -4.38 5.68
C SER A 96 -14.50 -5.60 4.93
N TYR A 97 -13.51 -6.26 5.54
CA TYR A 97 -12.98 -7.54 5.10
C TYR A 97 -13.19 -8.55 6.22
N LEU A 98 -14.13 -9.46 6.03
CA LEU A 98 -14.43 -10.53 6.97
C LEU A 98 -13.69 -11.80 6.58
N SER A 99 -12.86 -12.34 7.46
CA SER A 99 -12.19 -13.63 7.30
C SER A 99 -12.60 -14.58 8.42
N LEU A 100 -12.80 -15.85 8.08
CA LEU A 100 -13.04 -16.93 9.00
C LEU A 100 -11.83 -17.89 8.95
N LEU A 101 -11.21 -18.10 10.09
CA LEU A 101 -10.06 -18.95 10.26
C LEU A 101 -10.44 -20.15 11.15
N ASP A 102 -9.85 -21.29 10.85
CA ASP A 102 -10.00 -22.49 11.68
C ASP A 102 -9.13 -22.43 12.94
N ASN A 103 -9.17 -23.50 13.72
CA ASN A 103 -8.38 -23.64 14.96
C ASN A 103 -6.86 -23.79 14.74
N THR A 104 -6.41 -23.93 13.49
CA THR A 104 -5.00 -23.90 13.10
C THR A 104 -4.54 -22.53 12.64
N GLY A 105 -5.49 -21.58 12.46
CA GLY A 105 -5.24 -20.25 11.92
C GLY A 105 -5.26 -20.19 10.39
N GLU A 106 -5.67 -21.27 9.72
CA GLU A 106 -5.83 -21.29 8.26
C GLU A 106 -7.15 -20.63 7.87
N MET A 107 -7.09 -19.75 6.85
CA MET A 107 -8.26 -19.04 6.36
C MET A 107 -9.14 -19.97 5.52
N LEU A 108 -10.38 -20.16 5.94
CA LEU A 108 -11.35 -21.01 5.25
C LEU A 108 -12.17 -20.23 4.22
N VAL A 109 -12.57 -19.02 4.55
CA VAL A 109 -13.38 -18.18 3.68
C VAL A 109 -13.16 -16.70 4.05
N ALA A 110 -13.28 -15.83 3.05
CA ALA A 110 -13.33 -14.39 3.29
C ALA A 110 -14.41 -13.74 2.41
N ILE A 111 -15.00 -12.67 2.92
CA ILE A 111 -15.95 -11.82 2.22
C ILE A 111 -15.42 -10.39 2.32
N ASN A 112 -15.33 -9.69 1.20
CA ASN A 112 -14.99 -8.28 1.21
C ASN A 112 -16.17 -7.43 0.73
N ASP A 113 -16.46 -6.36 1.47
CA ASP A 113 -17.35 -5.29 1.07
C ASP A 113 -16.55 -3.99 1.00
N MET A 114 -16.17 -3.62 -0.22
CA MET A 114 -15.32 -2.45 -0.49
C MET A 114 -16.03 -1.41 -1.36
N ASN A 115 -17.35 -1.52 -1.52
CA ASN A 115 -18.13 -0.71 -2.47
C ASN A 115 -18.05 0.80 -2.19
N ILE A 116 -17.93 1.19 -0.91
CA ILE A 116 -17.86 2.60 -0.52
C ILE A 116 -16.64 3.32 -1.12
N SER A 117 -15.58 2.59 -1.48
CA SER A 117 -14.42 3.17 -2.17
C SER A 117 -14.79 3.84 -3.51
N ASN A 118 -15.92 3.45 -4.13
CA ASN A 118 -16.44 4.09 -5.34
C ASN A 118 -17.00 5.50 -5.08
N ALA A 119 -17.23 5.89 -3.84
CA ALA A 119 -17.60 7.26 -3.48
C ALA A 119 -16.42 8.25 -3.62
N ILE A 120 -15.19 7.75 -3.79
CA ILE A 120 -14.04 8.58 -4.17
C ILE A 120 -14.16 8.85 -5.68
N THR A 121 -15.04 9.79 -6.04
CA THR A 121 -15.34 10.14 -7.43
C THR A 121 -14.42 11.23 -7.96
N ALA A 122 -14.44 11.46 -9.28
CA ALA A 122 -13.77 12.58 -9.93
C ALA A 122 -14.22 13.94 -9.36
N GLU A 123 -15.54 14.09 -9.05
CA GLU A 123 -16.06 15.32 -8.44
C GLU A 123 -15.51 15.55 -7.03
N TYR A 124 -15.47 14.51 -6.20
CA TYR A 124 -14.88 14.60 -4.87
C TYR A 124 -13.40 15.00 -4.94
N LEU A 125 -12.63 14.37 -5.82
CA LEU A 125 -11.22 14.68 -6.03
C LEU A 125 -11.02 16.10 -6.56
N ALA A 126 -11.90 16.56 -7.46
CA ALA A 126 -11.86 17.92 -8.01
C ALA A 126 -12.04 19.01 -6.94
N GLN A 127 -12.83 18.75 -5.89
CA GLN A 127 -12.97 19.67 -4.74
C GLN A 127 -11.64 19.87 -3.98
N HIS A 128 -10.74 18.87 -4.06
CA HIS A 128 -9.44 18.88 -3.40
C HIS A 128 -8.26 19.11 -4.37
N ARG A 129 -8.53 19.48 -5.65
CA ARG A 129 -7.52 19.59 -6.71
C ARG A 129 -6.29 20.38 -6.31
N GLU A 130 -6.47 21.63 -5.84
CA GLU A 130 -5.34 22.49 -5.48
C GLU A 130 -4.51 21.88 -4.33
N PHE A 131 -5.16 21.24 -3.38
CA PHE A 131 -4.48 20.59 -2.26
C PHE A 131 -3.67 19.37 -2.78
N ILE A 132 -4.25 18.54 -3.64
CA ILE A 132 -3.58 17.39 -4.26
C ILE A 132 -2.37 17.84 -5.09
N GLN A 133 -2.51 18.90 -5.89
CA GLN A 133 -1.45 19.46 -6.75
C GLN A 133 -0.32 20.18 -6.01
N ARG A 134 -0.47 20.45 -4.72
CA ARG A 134 0.57 21.02 -3.86
C ARG A 134 1.33 19.97 -3.06
N ALA A 135 0.94 18.73 -3.10
CA ALA A 135 1.64 17.64 -2.43
C ALA A 135 3.06 17.46 -2.98
N LYS A 136 3.95 16.89 -2.19
CA LYS A 136 5.29 16.49 -2.62
C LYS A 136 5.24 15.22 -3.46
N VAL A 137 4.31 14.32 -3.12
CA VAL A 137 4.01 13.08 -3.83
C VAL A 137 2.56 12.68 -3.56
N ILE A 138 1.92 12.07 -4.54
CA ILE A 138 0.61 11.43 -4.42
C ILE A 138 0.84 9.92 -4.41
N VAL A 139 0.25 9.22 -3.45
CA VAL A 139 0.19 7.75 -3.44
C VAL A 139 -1.24 7.34 -3.69
N ALA A 140 -1.49 6.52 -4.71
CA ALA A 140 -2.80 5.97 -5.01
C ALA A 140 -2.79 4.45 -4.92
N ASP A 141 -3.84 3.83 -4.36
CA ASP A 141 -4.02 2.38 -4.43
C ASP A 141 -5.13 1.98 -5.42
N CYS A 142 -5.00 0.82 -6.03
CA CYS A 142 -5.97 0.32 -7.01
C CYS A 142 -7.28 -0.23 -6.37
N ASN A 143 -7.57 0.04 -5.09
CA ASN A 143 -8.90 -0.24 -4.53
C ASN A 143 -9.96 0.75 -5.02
N ILE A 144 -9.57 1.99 -5.32
CA ILE A 144 -10.49 3.00 -5.85
C ILE A 144 -10.90 2.67 -7.30
N SER A 145 -11.91 3.38 -7.80
CA SER A 145 -12.42 3.14 -9.15
C SER A 145 -11.37 3.49 -10.23
N GLU A 146 -11.52 2.90 -11.41
CA GLU A 146 -10.67 3.24 -12.58
C GLU A 146 -10.83 4.70 -12.99
N GLU A 147 -12.04 5.26 -12.86
CA GLU A 147 -12.33 6.66 -13.13
C GLU A 147 -11.59 7.59 -12.14
N ALA A 148 -11.58 7.24 -10.85
CA ALA A 148 -10.82 8.00 -9.86
C ALA A 148 -9.31 7.96 -10.10
N LEU A 149 -8.78 6.76 -10.43
CA LEU A 149 -7.36 6.61 -10.82
C LEU A 149 -7.03 7.43 -12.06
N ALA A 150 -7.88 7.39 -13.08
CA ALA A 150 -7.71 8.19 -14.28
C ALA A 150 -7.70 9.68 -13.96
N TRP A 151 -8.65 10.15 -13.14
CA TRP A 151 -8.68 11.55 -12.72
C TRP A 151 -7.40 11.98 -12.01
N ILE A 152 -6.88 11.15 -11.07
CA ILE A 152 -5.64 11.44 -10.35
C ILE A 152 -4.48 11.60 -11.34
N LEU A 153 -4.32 10.63 -12.25
CA LEU A 153 -3.23 10.62 -13.22
C LEU A 153 -3.31 11.80 -14.19
N ASP A 154 -4.52 12.15 -14.65
CA ASP A 154 -4.74 13.27 -15.58
C ASP A 154 -4.61 14.65 -14.90
N ASN A 155 -4.77 14.74 -13.57
CA ASN A 155 -4.83 16.00 -12.83
C ASN A 155 -3.70 16.19 -11.80
N ALA A 156 -2.74 15.29 -11.71
CA ALA A 156 -1.61 15.40 -10.78
C ALA A 156 -0.68 16.59 -11.08
N ALA A 157 -0.80 17.19 -12.27
CA ALA A 157 0.11 18.24 -12.77
C ALA A 157 1.57 17.74 -12.75
N ASN A 158 2.45 18.42 -11.99
CA ASN A 158 3.87 18.02 -11.86
C ASN A 158 4.17 17.20 -10.59
N VAL A 159 3.13 16.75 -9.88
CA VAL A 159 3.31 15.95 -8.66
C VAL A 159 3.47 14.48 -9.08
N PRO A 160 4.54 13.81 -8.67
CA PRO A 160 4.73 12.40 -9.00
C PRO A 160 3.65 11.54 -8.34
N VAL A 161 3.08 10.62 -9.11
CA VAL A 161 2.08 9.66 -8.64
C VAL A 161 2.75 8.30 -8.45
N PHE A 162 2.71 7.79 -7.22
CA PHE A 162 3.12 6.45 -6.87
C PHE A 162 1.87 5.59 -6.79
N VAL A 163 1.89 4.39 -7.39
CA VAL A 163 0.73 3.52 -7.43
C VAL A 163 1.03 2.17 -6.79
N ASP A 164 0.15 1.78 -5.85
CA ASP A 164 0.10 0.41 -5.33
C ASP A 164 -0.97 -0.40 -6.09
N PRO A 165 -0.57 -1.49 -6.76
CA PRO A 165 -1.49 -2.31 -7.56
C PRO A 165 -2.52 -3.08 -6.74
N VAL A 166 -2.24 -3.35 -5.44
CA VAL A 166 -3.09 -4.07 -4.46
C VAL A 166 -3.24 -5.56 -4.74
N SER A 167 -3.61 -5.93 -5.97
CA SER A 167 -3.79 -7.33 -6.38
C SER A 167 -3.81 -7.48 -7.89
N ALA A 168 -3.60 -8.70 -8.38
CA ALA A 168 -3.66 -9.04 -9.80
C ALA A 168 -4.99 -8.62 -10.45
N TRP A 169 -6.11 -8.76 -9.74
CA TRP A 169 -7.43 -8.35 -10.25
C TRP A 169 -7.56 -6.82 -10.37
N LYS A 170 -7.00 -6.07 -9.42
CA LYS A 170 -7.16 -4.60 -9.36
C LYS A 170 -6.13 -3.85 -10.18
N CYS A 171 -4.93 -4.41 -10.36
CA CYS A 171 -3.83 -3.74 -11.07
C CYS A 171 -4.14 -3.42 -12.53
N VAL A 172 -5.04 -4.18 -13.18
CA VAL A 172 -5.40 -3.98 -14.59
C VAL A 172 -5.97 -2.58 -14.88
N LYS A 173 -6.52 -1.91 -13.87
CA LYS A 173 -7.07 -0.55 -13.98
C LYS A 173 -6.03 0.49 -14.44
N VAL A 174 -4.75 0.24 -14.23
CA VAL A 174 -3.68 1.20 -14.58
C VAL A 174 -2.84 0.76 -15.78
N ARG A 175 -3.19 -0.38 -16.40
CA ARG A 175 -2.40 -0.98 -17.48
C ARG A 175 -2.17 -0.01 -18.66
N ASP A 176 -3.21 0.69 -19.08
CA ASP A 176 -3.18 1.60 -20.22
C ASP A 176 -2.70 3.01 -19.88
N ARG A 177 -2.28 3.24 -18.62
CA ARG A 177 -1.85 4.54 -18.08
C ARG A 177 -0.46 4.53 -17.43
N LEU A 178 0.35 3.51 -17.70
CA LEU A 178 1.68 3.35 -17.13
C LEU A 178 2.59 4.56 -17.36
N ASN A 179 2.43 5.23 -18.51
CA ASN A 179 3.18 6.43 -18.89
C ASN A 179 2.87 7.68 -18.03
N GLN A 180 1.80 7.65 -17.22
CA GLN A 180 1.44 8.73 -16.29
C GLN A 180 1.87 8.41 -14.86
N ILE A 181 2.37 7.19 -14.61
CA ILE A 181 2.79 6.73 -13.29
C ILE A 181 4.27 6.99 -13.11
N HIS A 182 4.62 7.68 -12.01
CA HIS A 182 6.01 7.90 -11.67
C HIS A 182 6.66 6.64 -11.08
N THR A 183 6.02 6.00 -10.10
CA THR A 183 6.54 4.77 -9.46
C THR A 183 5.41 3.76 -9.31
N LEU A 184 5.60 2.56 -9.86
CA LEU A 184 4.72 1.42 -9.68
C LEU A 184 5.45 0.35 -8.85
N LYS A 185 4.78 -0.19 -7.83
CA LYS A 185 5.34 -1.20 -6.92
C LYS A 185 4.56 -2.52 -6.98
N PRO A 186 4.64 -3.29 -8.06
CA PRO A 186 3.97 -4.57 -8.14
C PRO A 186 4.73 -5.66 -7.38
N ASN A 187 4.01 -6.71 -6.98
CA ASN A 187 4.58 -8.02 -6.69
C ASN A 187 4.71 -8.84 -7.98
N ARG A 188 5.26 -10.07 -7.87
CA ARG A 188 5.43 -10.99 -9.00
C ARG A 188 4.14 -11.19 -9.79
N LEU A 189 3.04 -11.57 -9.11
CA LEU A 189 1.77 -11.90 -9.76
C LEU A 189 1.12 -10.69 -10.44
N GLU A 190 1.21 -9.52 -9.82
CA GLU A 190 0.72 -8.26 -10.40
C GLU A 190 1.53 -7.85 -11.62
N ALA A 191 2.85 -8.01 -11.58
CA ALA A 191 3.72 -7.72 -12.71
C ALA A 191 3.46 -8.69 -13.90
N GLU A 192 3.28 -9.98 -13.64
CA GLU A 192 2.88 -10.97 -14.64
C GLU A 192 1.51 -10.63 -15.25
N THR A 193 0.54 -10.25 -14.41
CA THR A 193 -0.80 -9.89 -14.86
C THR A 193 -0.80 -8.64 -15.75
N LEU A 194 -0.03 -7.62 -15.37
CA LEU A 194 0.07 -6.38 -16.16
C LEU A 194 0.81 -6.61 -17.48
N SER A 195 1.94 -7.28 -17.45
CA SER A 195 2.81 -7.46 -18.63
C SER A 195 2.36 -8.58 -19.56
N GLY A 196 1.66 -9.58 -19.02
CA GLY A 196 1.38 -10.86 -19.71
C GLY A 196 2.63 -11.75 -19.85
N ILE A 197 3.72 -11.44 -19.17
CA ILE A 197 5.00 -12.17 -19.22
C ILE A 197 5.18 -12.93 -17.91
N ALA A 198 5.35 -14.26 -17.97
CA ALA A 198 5.61 -15.07 -16.80
C ALA A 198 7.01 -14.80 -16.21
N LEU A 199 7.10 -14.77 -14.89
CA LEU A 199 8.34 -14.54 -14.12
C LEU A 199 8.84 -15.87 -13.54
N SER A 200 9.46 -16.70 -14.37
CA SER A 200 10.00 -18.01 -13.95
C SER A 200 11.40 -17.90 -13.30
N GLY A 201 12.12 -16.81 -13.56
CA GLY A 201 13.48 -16.59 -13.05
C GLY A 201 13.93 -15.14 -13.19
N ARG A 202 15.18 -14.87 -12.77
CA ARG A 202 15.77 -13.52 -12.83
C ARG A 202 15.88 -12.96 -14.25
N ASP A 203 16.10 -13.81 -15.26
CA ASP A 203 16.22 -13.38 -16.65
C ASP A 203 14.90 -12.81 -17.20
N ASP A 204 13.77 -13.29 -16.71
CA ASP A 204 12.46 -12.79 -17.12
C ASP A 204 12.14 -11.43 -16.48
N VAL A 205 12.74 -11.11 -15.33
CA VAL A 205 12.57 -9.82 -14.66
C VAL A 205 13.01 -8.66 -15.55
N ALA A 206 14.14 -8.82 -16.26
CA ALA A 206 14.64 -7.81 -17.19
C ALA A 206 13.66 -7.59 -18.37
N LYS A 207 13.03 -8.66 -18.88
CA LYS A 207 12.02 -8.58 -19.95
C LYS A 207 10.76 -7.86 -19.47
N VAL A 208 10.29 -8.22 -18.25
CA VAL A 208 9.13 -7.56 -17.63
C VAL A 208 9.41 -6.07 -17.40
N ALA A 209 10.57 -5.71 -16.85
CA ALA A 209 10.97 -4.32 -16.64
C ALA A 209 11.04 -3.55 -17.99
N ALA A 210 11.63 -4.14 -19.01
CA ALA A 210 11.67 -3.54 -20.35
C ALA A 210 10.26 -3.30 -20.89
N TRP A 211 9.33 -4.25 -20.70
CA TRP A 211 7.94 -4.08 -21.09
C TRP A 211 7.30 -2.87 -20.38
N PHE A 212 7.47 -2.72 -19.06
CA PHE A 212 6.94 -1.58 -18.32
C PHE A 212 7.50 -0.24 -18.84
N HIS A 213 8.80 -0.16 -19.08
CA HIS A 213 9.44 1.06 -19.59
C HIS A 213 9.05 1.37 -21.04
N GLN A 214 8.83 0.35 -21.89
CA GLN A 214 8.29 0.53 -23.23
C GLN A 214 6.86 1.10 -23.23
N HIS A 215 6.09 0.83 -22.15
CA HIS A 215 4.76 1.43 -21.94
C HIS A 215 4.83 2.76 -21.16
N GLY A 216 6.03 3.32 -20.99
CA GLY A 216 6.26 4.65 -20.44
C GLY A 216 6.33 4.74 -18.92
N LEU A 217 6.32 3.61 -18.19
CA LEU A 217 6.50 3.64 -16.75
C LEU A 217 7.86 4.22 -16.39
N ASN A 218 7.88 5.21 -15.49
CA ASN A 218 9.09 5.90 -15.12
C ASN A 218 9.97 5.04 -14.17
N ARG A 219 9.44 4.57 -13.02
CA ARG A 219 10.15 3.73 -12.05
C ARG A 219 9.34 2.47 -11.72
N LEU A 220 10.01 1.32 -11.80
CA LEU A 220 9.49 0.03 -11.36
C LEU A 220 10.19 -0.41 -10.08
N VAL A 221 9.42 -0.83 -9.07
CA VAL A 221 9.92 -1.49 -7.85
C VAL A 221 9.18 -2.82 -7.70
N LEU A 222 9.81 -3.89 -8.17
CA LEU A 222 9.21 -5.22 -8.24
C LEU A 222 9.60 -6.06 -7.02
N SER A 223 8.65 -6.35 -6.15
CA SER A 223 8.88 -7.21 -4.98
C SER A 223 8.78 -8.68 -5.37
N MET A 224 9.84 -9.45 -5.05
CA MET A 224 10.00 -10.86 -5.42
C MET A 224 10.04 -11.78 -4.19
N GLY A 225 9.45 -11.33 -3.08
CA GLY A 225 9.42 -12.11 -1.83
C GLY A 225 10.82 -12.44 -1.32
N GLY A 226 11.09 -13.73 -1.12
CA GLY A 226 12.40 -14.21 -0.65
C GLY A 226 13.59 -13.95 -1.59
N ASP A 227 13.34 -13.60 -2.85
CA ASP A 227 14.38 -13.24 -3.83
C ASP A 227 14.82 -11.76 -3.73
N GLY A 228 14.13 -10.97 -2.90
CA GLY A 228 14.42 -9.55 -2.70
C GLY A 228 13.57 -8.62 -3.58
N VAL A 229 14.15 -7.51 -3.98
CA VAL A 229 13.47 -6.47 -4.76
C VAL A 229 14.31 -6.09 -5.98
N TYR A 230 13.70 -6.18 -7.15
CA TYR A 230 14.27 -5.59 -8.36
C TYR A 230 13.73 -4.18 -8.55
N TYR A 231 14.60 -3.26 -8.94
CA TYR A 231 14.19 -1.89 -9.27
C TYR A 231 14.80 -1.47 -10.60
N SER A 232 14.06 -0.64 -11.32
CA SER A 232 14.55 -0.04 -12.56
C SER A 232 13.92 1.31 -12.84
N TYR A 233 14.66 2.15 -13.53
CA TYR A 233 14.28 3.47 -13.98
C TYR A 233 14.37 3.56 -15.49
N ILE A 234 13.42 4.25 -16.12
CA ILE A 234 13.36 4.38 -17.59
C ILE A 234 14.64 4.95 -18.22
N SER A 235 15.45 5.69 -17.44
CA SER A 235 16.75 6.21 -17.88
C SER A 235 17.87 5.16 -17.97
N GLY A 236 17.60 3.92 -17.51
CA GLY A 236 18.55 2.80 -17.56
C GLY A 236 19.14 2.37 -16.22
N GLU A 237 18.99 3.15 -15.13
CA GLU A 237 19.37 2.71 -13.78
C GLU A 237 18.54 1.49 -13.39
N ASN A 238 19.17 0.41 -12.94
CA ASN A 238 18.50 -0.77 -12.45
C ASN A 238 19.40 -1.57 -11.50
N GLY A 239 18.78 -2.41 -10.69
CA GLY A 239 19.52 -3.27 -9.76
C GLY A 239 18.63 -4.21 -8.96
N TRP A 240 19.28 -4.98 -8.11
CA TRP A 240 18.66 -5.87 -7.14
C TRP A 240 19.03 -5.44 -5.72
N SER A 241 18.04 -5.33 -4.87
CA SER A 241 18.24 -5.22 -3.42
C SER A 241 18.01 -6.60 -2.81
N ALA A 242 19.08 -7.16 -2.21
CA ALA A 242 19.02 -8.48 -1.58
C ALA A 242 18.03 -8.51 -0.42
N PRO A 243 17.34 -9.63 -0.15
CA PRO A 243 16.38 -9.72 0.92
C PRO A 243 17.04 -9.46 2.28
N ILE A 244 16.33 -8.76 3.15
CA ILE A 244 16.72 -8.60 4.55
C ILE A 244 16.18 -9.80 5.31
N LYS A 245 17.08 -10.59 5.93
CA LYS A 245 16.69 -11.74 6.75
C LYS A 245 15.82 -11.28 7.92
N THR A 246 14.61 -11.76 7.96
CA THR A 246 13.61 -11.36 8.94
C THR A 246 12.83 -12.57 9.40
N ASN A 247 12.53 -12.65 10.71
CA ASN A 247 11.59 -13.65 11.22
C ASN A 247 10.17 -13.21 10.82
N VAL A 248 9.58 -13.91 9.86
CA VAL A 248 8.25 -13.56 9.32
C VAL A 248 7.17 -14.02 10.30
N ILE A 249 6.47 -13.05 10.90
CA ILE A 249 5.34 -13.26 11.81
C ILE A 249 4.02 -13.04 11.06
N ASN A 250 3.94 -11.98 10.24
CA ASN A 250 2.77 -11.62 9.44
C ASN A 250 3.21 -11.05 8.10
N VAL A 251 2.58 -11.49 7.02
CA VAL A 251 2.90 -10.99 5.65
C VAL A 251 2.06 -9.77 5.25
N THR A 252 0.98 -9.49 6.00
CA THR A 252 0.07 -8.38 5.70
C THR A 252 0.74 -7.05 6.00
N GLY A 253 0.59 -6.08 5.11
CA GLY A 253 1.11 -4.72 5.29
C GLY A 253 2.58 -4.52 4.87
N ALA A 254 3.31 -5.58 4.52
CA ALA A 254 4.70 -5.47 4.05
C ALA A 254 4.82 -4.63 2.77
N GLY A 255 3.88 -4.80 1.83
CA GLY A 255 3.76 -3.98 0.62
C GLY A 255 3.46 -2.51 0.93
N ASP A 256 2.55 -2.27 1.88
CA ASP A 256 2.14 -0.93 2.30
C ASP A 256 3.30 -0.18 2.98
N ALA A 257 4.05 -0.88 3.83
CA ALA A 257 5.25 -0.33 4.48
C ALA A 257 6.36 -0.01 3.46
N MET A 258 6.55 -0.86 2.45
CA MET A 258 7.49 -0.59 1.35
C MET A 258 7.08 0.65 0.55
N MET A 259 5.80 0.79 0.20
CA MET A 259 5.30 1.97 -0.53
C MET A 259 5.48 3.25 0.31
N ALA A 260 5.19 3.19 1.60
CA ALA A 260 5.43 4.31 2.52
C ALA A 260 6.91 4.69 2.60
N GLY A 261 7.82 3.71 2.68
CA GLY A 261 9.26 3.93 2.64
C GLY A 261 9.72 4.62 1.35
N LEU A 262 9.24 4.16 0.18
CA LEU A 262 9.55 4.79 -1.11
C LEU A 262 9.07 6.25 -1.17
N ALA A 263 7.84 6.52 -0.71
CA ALA A 263 7.29 7.87 -0.71
C ALA A 263 7.99 8.79 0.29
N SER A 264 8.37 8.28 1.47
CA SER A 264 9.17 9.01 2.46
C SER A 264 10.54 9.43 1.90
N CYS A 265 11.26 8.47 1.31
CA CYS A 265 12.55 8.74 0.67
C CYS A 265 12.45 9.74 -0.49
N TRP A 266 11.34 9.72 -1.24
CA TRP A 266 11.08 10.72 -2.28
C TRP A 266 10.94 12.13 -1.71
N VAL A 267 10.23 12.29 -0.59
CA VAL A 267 10.09 13.57 0.11
C VAL A 267 11.46 14.12 0.51
N ASP A 268 12.35 13.26 0.98
CA ASP A 268 13.69 13.62 1.45
C ASP A 268 14.72 13.76 0.31
N GLY A 269 14.35 13.41 -0.93
CA GLY A 269 15.26 13.49 -2.09
C GLY A 269 16.35 12.42 -2.11
N MET A 270 16.11 11.27 -1.46
CA MET A 270 17.05 10.16 -1.40
C MET A 270 17.27 9.53 -2.79
N PRO A 271 18.50 9.10 -3.16
CA PRO A 271 18.76 8.37 -4.39
C PRO A 271 17.90 7.10 -4.52
N PHE A 272 17.55 6.72 -5.76
CA PHE A 272 16.54 5.67 -5.98
C PHE A 272 16.95 4.30 -5.42
N ALA A 273 18.18 3.86 -5.65
CA ALA A 273 18.69 2.59 -5.11
C ALA A 273 18.66 2.54 -3.58
N GLU A 274 19.05 3.64 -2.92
CA GLU A 274 19.00 3.78 -1.47
C GLU A 274 17.55 3.80 -0.97
N SER A 275 16.65 4.48 -1.69
CA SER A 275 15.21 4.50 -1.40
C SER A 275 14.60 3.09 -1.41
N VAL A 276 14.98 2.26 -2.38
CA VAL A 276 14.51 0.87 -2.47
C VAL A 276 15.04 0.05 -1.29
N ARG A 277 16.30 0.22 -0.92
CA ARG A 277 16.88 -0.47 0.23
C ARG A 277 16.23 -0.09 1.55
N PHE A 278 16.00 1.21 1.77
CA PHE A 278 15.26 1.72 2.94
C PHE A 278 13.81 1.19 2.96
N ALA A 279 13.11 1.25 1.83
CA ALA A 279 11.74 0.76 1.72
C ALA A 279 11.63 -0.75 1.98
N GLN A 280 12.64 -1.53 1.58
CA GLN A 280 12.74 -2.94 1.91
C GLN A 280 12.94 -3.15 3.43
N GLY A 281 13.69 -2.28 4.10
CA GLY A 281 13.80 -2.24 5.56
C GLY A 281 12.43 -2.00 6.23
N CYS A 282 11.64 -1.04 5.72
CA CYS A 282 10.26 -0.81 6.19
C CYS A 282 9.39 -2.08 6.05
N SER A 283 9.46 -2.73 4.89
CA SER A 283 8.76 -3.99 4.63
C SER A 283 9.17 -5.09 5.61
N SER A 284 10.48 -5.22 5.88
CA SER A 284 11.00 -6.23 6.81
C SER A 284 10.55 -5.98 8.26
N MET A 285 10.44 -4.72 8.68
CA MET A 285 9.86 -4.38 9.99
C MET A 285 8.39 -4.77 10.07
N ALA A 286 7.60 -4.56 9.00
CA ALA A 286 6.21 -5.00 8.97
C ALA A 286 6.09 -6.53 9.06
N LEU A 287 6.93 -7.27 8.33
CA LEU A 287 6.95 -8.75 8.36
C LEU A 287 7.27 -9.32 9.75
N SER A 288 8.03 -8.62 10.58
CA SER A 288 8.46 -9.06 11.92
C SER A 288 7.48 -8.72 13.04
N CYS A 289 6.31 -8.20 12.72
CA CYS A 289 5.30 -7.76 13.67
C CYS A 289 3.97 -8.48 13.46
N GLU A 290 3.20 -8.69 14.53
CA GLU A 290 1.84 -9.25 14.45
C GLU A 290 0.81 -8.26 13.87
N TYR A 291 1.10 -6.96 13.93
CA TYR A 291 0.23 -5.90 13.41
C TYR A 291 0.57 -5.56 11.95
N THR A 292 -0.44 -5.18 11.19
CA THR A 292 -0.29 -4.72 9.79
C THR A 292 0.64 -3.49 9.69
N ASN A 293 0.54 -2.56 10.65
CA ASN A 293 1.48 -1.46 10.80
C ASN A 293 2.31 -1.69 12.07
N ASN A 294 3.62 -1.88 11.90
CA ASN A 294 4.52 -2.06 13.03
C ASN A 294 4.64 -0.74 13.82
N PRO A 295 4.25 -0.68 15.12
CA PRO A 295 4.32 0.54 15.91
C PRO A 295 5.75 1.06 16.12
N ASP A 296 6.76 0.19 16.00
CA ASP A 296 8.17 0.54 16.15
C ASP A 296 8.79 1.05 14.83
N LEU A 297 8.01 1.17 13.75
CA LEU A 297 8.49 1.70 12.47
C LEU A 297 8.94 3.15 12.66
N SER A 298 10.20 3.40 12.43
CA SER A 298 10.82 4.72 12.46
C SER A 298 12.04 4.75 11.56
N ILE A 299 12.44 5.93 11.12
CA ILE A 299 13.65 6.09 10.28
C ILE A 299 14.87 5.47 10.95
N ALA A 300 15.06 5.72 12.26
CA ALA A 300 16.21 5.21 13.02
C ALA A 300 16.23 3.67 13.07
N ASN A 301 15.09 3.03 13.33
CA ASN A 301 14.99 1.58 13.43
C ASN A 301 15.17 0.92 12.05
N VAL A 302 14.66 1.54 10.97
CA VAL A 302 14.86 1.05 9.59
C VAL A 302 16.33 1.13 9.20
N ILE A 303 17.01 2.26 9.45
CA ILE A 303 18.44 2.42 9.15
C ILE A 303 19.26 1.37 9.90
N SER A 304 19.03 1.23 11.21
CA SER A 304 19.73 0.22 12.03
C SER A 304 19.53 -1.20 11.49
N LEU A 305 18.30 -1.55 11.07
CA LEU A 305 18.01 -2.87 10.49
C LEU A 305 18.75 -3.08 9.17
N VAL A 306 18.79 -2.08 8.30
CA VAL A 306 19.46 -2.14 6.98
C VAL A 306 20.98 -2.29 7.15
N GLU A 307 21.60 -1.46 8.02
CA GLU A 307 23.05 -1.50 8.31
C GLU A 307 23.47 -2.85 8.90
N ASN A 308 22.69 -3.39 9.86
CA ASN A 308 22.98 -4.71 10.45
C ASN A 308 22.87 -5.84 9.39
N ALA A 309 21.96 -5.73 8.44
CA ALA A 309 21.82 -6.72 7.37
C ALA A 309 23.01 -6.69 6.38
N GLU A 310 23.65 -5.55 6.20
CA GLU A 310 24.83 -5.39 5.34
C GLU A 310 26.11 -5.92 5.98
N CYS A 311 26.22 -5.83 7.30
CA CYS A 311 27.36 -6.38 8.05
C CYS A 311 27.38 -7.92 8.11
N LEU A 312 26.27 -8.59 7.78
CA LEU A 312 26.14 -10.05 7.85
C LEU A 312 26.29 -10.75 6.46
N ASN A 313 26.47 -9.99 5.40
CA ASN A 313 26.74 -10.46 4.02
C ASN A 313 28.17 -10.20 3.62
#